data_dad8ac5a2aef4086eb7225197d1ca797
#
_entry.id   dad8ac5a2aef4086eb7225197d1ca797
#
_cell.length_a   1.000
_cell.length_b   1.000
_cell.length_c   1.000
_cell.angle_alpha   90.00
_cell.angle_beta   90.00
_cell.angle_gamma   90.00
#
_symmetry.space_group_name_H-M   'P 1'
#
loop_
_entity.id
_entity.type
_entity.pdbx_description
1 polymer ?
#
loop_
_entity_poly.entity_id
_entity_poly.type
_entity_poly.pdbx_seq_one_letter_code
_entity_poly.pdbx_strand_id
1 'polypeptide(L)'
;RREADHIVVAAGAWSHYLARTLGDHIPLETERGYNTTLPIGAFDLKRQLSFEEHGFIVSPLTTGIRVGGAVELGGLKLPPNYSRADAMLRKAKMFLPKLKIANGRQWMGFRPSLPDSVPVIGPATQSSRVTYAFGHGHLGLTQSAGTAKLVAQHVMGETPEVDLFPYRAQRF
;
A
#
# COMPACT_ATOMS: atom_id res chain seq x y z
N ARG A 1 21.43 -19.13 4.35
CA ARG A 1 20.25 -19.71 4.97
C ARG A 1 20.27 -19.34 6.44
N ARG A 2 19.14 -18.86 6.99
CA ARG A 2 19.01 -18.57 8.43
C ARG A 2 17.90 -19.45 8.98
N GLU A 3 18.05 -19.90 10.21
CA GLU A 3 17.03 -20.62 10.95
C GLU A 3 16.23 -19.65 11.81
N ALA A 4 14.93 -19.88 11.95
CA ALA A 4 14.04 -19.10 12.78
C ALA A 4 12.91 -20.00 13.29
N ASP A 5 12.44 -19.75 14.50
CA ASP A 5 11.34 -20.49 15.11
C ASP A 5 9.99 -20.10 14.49
N HIS A 6 9.84 -18.86 14.05
CA HIS A 6 8.63 -18.32 13.45
C HIS A 6 8.97 -17.35 12.30
N ILE A 7 8.12 -17.30 11.29
CA ILE A 7 8.26 -16.43 10.12
C ILE A 7 7.00 -15.57 9.98
N VAL A 8 7.19 -14.25 9.80
CA VAL A 8 6.11 -13.34 9.45
C VAL A 8 6.26 -12.94 7.99
N VAL A 9 5.24 -13.23 7.17
CA VAL A 9 5.19 -12.84 5.76
C VAL A 9 4.50 -11.48 5.66
N ALA A 10 5.31 -10.43 5.47
CA ALA A 10 4.89 -9.03 5.34
C ALA A 10 5.51 -8.39 4.07
N ALA A 11 5.53 -9.13 2.95
CA ALA A 11 6.20 -8.75 1.72
C ALA A 11 5.32 -7.91 0.75
N GLY A 12 4.28 -7.25 1.27
CA GLY A 12 3.41 -6.36 0.49
C GLY A 12 2.79 -7.08 -0.71
N ALA A 13 2.89 -6.49 -1.89
CA ALA A 13 2.33 -7.03 -3.12
C ALA A 13 2.94 -8.38 -3.57
N TRP A 14 4.08 -8.77 -3.04
CA TRP A 14 4.73 -10.07 -3.34
C TRP A 14 4.36 -11.17 -2.37
N SER A 15 3.63 -10.89 -1.30
CA SER A 15 3.28 -11.86 -0.26
C SER A 15 2.51 -13.07 -0.79
N HIS A 16 1.66 -12.89 -1.80
CA HIS A 16 0.87 -13.97 -2.39
C HIS A 16 1.74 -15.06 -3.05
N TYR A 17 2.94 -14.73 -3.53
CA TYR A 17 3.86 -15.75 -4.06
C TYR A 17 4.35 -16.67 -2.94
N LEU A 18 4.66 -16.12 -1.77
CA LEU A 18 5.08 -16.92 -0.61
C LEU A 18 3.89 -17.70 -0.04
N ALA A 19 2.71 -17.10 0.08
CA ALA A 19 1.51 -17.79 0.52
C ALA A 19 1.18 -19.00 -0.36
N ARG A 20 1.31 -18.87 -1.68
CA ARG A 20 1.08 -19.96 -2.62
C ARG A 20 2.04 -21.14 -2.40
N THR A 21 3.30 -20.92 -2.00
CA THR A 21 4.23 -22.01 -1.66
C THR A 21 3.81 -22.80 -0.42
N LEU A 22 2.93 -22.21 0.39
CA LEU A 22 2.34 -22.82 1.59
C LEU A 22 0.92 -23.34 1.35
N GLY A 23 0.47 -23.39 0.08
CA GLY A 23 -0.85 -23.90 -0.29
C GLY A 23 -2.00 -22.86 -0.16
N ASP A 24 -1.72 -21.63 0.25
CA ASP A 24 -2.73 -20.58 0.39
C ASP A 24 -2.87 -19.75 -0.91
N HIS A 25 -4.04 -19.84 -1.55
CA HIS A 25 -4.36 -19.15 -2.80
C HIS A 25 -5.11 -17.84 -2.53
N ILE A 26 -4.37 -16.80 -2.19
CA ILE A 26 -4.94 -15.50 -1.81
C ILE A 26 -5.01 -14.61 -3.06
N PRO A 27 -6.19 -14.06 -3.42
CA PRO A 27 -6.40 -13.27 -4.65
C PRO A 27 -5.91 -11.82 -4.48
N LEU A 28 -4.63 -11.68 -4.12
CA LEU A 28 -3.98 -10.39 -3.99
C LEU A 28 -3.62 -9.83 -5.34
N GLU A 29 -4.13 -8.66 -5.67
CA GLU A 29 -3.77 -7.88 -6.85
C GLU A 29 -3.05 -6.61 -6.43
N THR A 30 -2.29 -6.03 -7.34
CA THR A 30 -1.64 -4.75 -7.08
C THR A 30 -2.36 -3.59 -7.73
N GLU A 31 -2.76 -2.63 -6.92
CA GLU A 31 -3.19 -1.32 -7.38
C GLU A 31 -1.97 -0.40 -7.46
N ARG A 32 -1.47 -0.19 -8.68
CA ARG A 32 -0.33 0.71 -8.90
C ARG A 32 -0.75 2.15 -8.66
N GLY A 33 -0.05 2.82 -7.74
CA GLY A 33 -0.26 4.24 -7.45
C GLY A 33 0.86 5.09 -8.01
N TYR A 34 0.51 6.22 -8.61
CA TYR A 34 1.46 7.14 -9.22
C TYR A 34 1.48 8.47 -8.48
N ASN A 35 2.65 9.09 -8.40
CA ASN A 35 2.79 10.45 -7.90
C ASN A 35 3.94 11.20 -8.56
N THR A 36 3.87 12.53 -8.46
CA THR A 36 4.98 13.44 -8.78
C THR A 36 5.30 14.26 -7.54
N THR A 37 6.55 14.22 -7.08
CA THR A 37 7.04 15.11 -6.03
C THR A 37 7.78 16.27 -6.66
N LEU A 38 7.21 17.46 -6.55
CA LEU A 38 7.77 18.73 -7.05
C LEU A 38 8.75 19.29 -6.01
N PRO A 39 9.77 20.05 -6.41
CA PRO A 39 10.76 20.60 -5.51
C PRO A 39 10.17 21.58 -4.48
N ILE A 40 10.92 21.85 -3.42
CA ILE A 40 10.59 22.89 -2.43
C ILE A 40 10.38 24.23 -3.14
N GLY A 41 9.35 24.99 -2.74
CA GLY A 41 8.98 26.27 -3.37
C GLY A 41 8.14 26.13 -4.65
N ALA A 42 7.73 24.92 -5.03
CA ALA A 42 6.80 24.71 -6.14
C ALA A 42 5.41 25.31 -5.87
N PHE A 43 4.99 25.30 -4.62
CA PHE A 43 3.75 25.92 -4.15
C PHE A 43 3.81 26.15 -2.62
N ASP A 44 3.19 27.23 -2.12
CA ASP A 44 3.05 27.46 -0.67
C ASP A 44 1.78 26.76 -0.17
N LEU A 45 1.91 25.51 0.22
CA LEU A 45 0.83 24.68 0.72
C LEU A 45 1.06 24.33 2.18
N LYS A 46 0.11 24.69 3.05
CA LYS A 46 0.20 24.43 4.50
C LYS A 46 -0.52 23.15 4.93
N ARG A 47 -1.46 22.65 4.15
CA ARG A 47 -2.29 21.48 4.45
C ARG A 47 -2.50 20.64 3.20
N GLN A 48 -2.77 19.34 3.37
CA GLN A 48 -3.18 18.49 2.27
C GLN A 48 -4.51 18.97 1.68
N LEU A 49 -4.61 18.97 0.36
CA LEU A 49 -5.84 19.18 -0.39
C LEU A 49 -6.25 17.86 -1.05
N SER A 50 -7.48 17.43 -0.82
CA SER A 50 -8.10 16.29 -1.48
C SER A 50 -9.07 16.78 -2.54
N PHE A 51 -8.91 16.26 -3.76
CA PHE A 51 -9.80 16.51 -4.90
C PHE A 51 -10.49 15.20 -5.25
N GLU A 52 -11.40 14.76 -4.39
CA GLU A 52 -12.00 13.42 -4.43
C GLU A 52 -12.71 13.13 -5.74
N GLU A 53 -13.55 14.05 -6.22
CA GLU A 53 -14.24 13.93 -7.52
C GLU A 53 -13.27 13.85 -8.71
N HIS A 54 -12.02 14.26 -8.51
CA HIS A 54 -10.98 14.28 -9.54
C HIS A 54 -9.91 13.21 -9.34
N GLY A 55 -9.99 12.42 -8.27
CA GLY A 55 -9.15 11.27 -7.99
C GLY A 55 -7.69 11.60 -7.72
N PHE A 56 -7.38 12.77 -7.13
CA PHE A 56 -6.01 13.12 -6.75
C PHE A 56 -5.93 13.95 -5.47
N ILE A 57 -4.77 13.93 -4.85
CA ILE A 57 -4.42 14.72 -3.67
C ILE A 57 -3.15 15.53 -3.91
N VAL A 58 -3.05 16.67 -3.24
CA VAL A 58 -1.84 17.51 -3.20
C VAL A 58 -1.40 17.65 -1.76
N SER A 59 -0.20 17.18 -1.45
CA SER A 59 0.31 17.13 -0.07
C SER A 59 1.62 17.91 0.08
N PRO A 60 1.76 18.74 1.13
CA PRO A 60 3.04 19.30 1.50
C PRO A 60 3.89 18.21 2.18
N LEU A 61 5.13 18.10 1.76
CA LEU A 61 6.15 17.23 2.34
C LEU A 61 7.38 18.06 2.70
N THR A 62 8.24 17.53 3.55
CA THR A 62 9.56 18.15 3.84
C THR A 62 10.43 18.26 2.59
N THR A 63 10.20 17.42 1.58
CA THR A 63 10.93 17.38 0.31
C THR A 63 10.28 18.18 -0.81
N GLY A 64 9.13 18.84 -0.57
CA GLY A 64 8.40 19.62 -1.57
C GLY A 64 6.90 19.33 -1.61
N ILE A 65 6.29 19.42 -2.77
CA ILE A 65 4.85 19.22 -2.97
C ILE A 65 4.62 17.92 -3.73
N ARG A 66 3.84 17.00 -3.17
CA ARG A 66 3.46 15.76 -3.84
C ARG A 66 2.06 15.87 -4.42
N VAL A 67 1.96 15.61 -5.71
CA VAL A 67 0.69 15.38 -6.41
C VAL A 67 0.58 13.86 -6.63
N GLY A 68 -0.43 13.23 -6.08
CA GLY A 68 -0.60 11.79 -6.11
C GLY A 68 -2.06 11.37 -6.24
N GLY A 69 -2.27 10.17 -6.69
CA GLY A 69 -3.56 9.54 -6.94
C GLY A 69 -3.36 8.42 -7.95
N ALA A 70 -4.32 8.22 -8.80
CA ALA A 70 -4.39 7.17 -9.81
C ALA A 70 -4.32 5.76 -9.24
N VAL A 71 -5.07 4.88 -9.87
CA VAL A 71 -5.02 3.44 -9.69
C VAL A 71 -4.85 2.80 -11.06
N GLU A 72 -3.95 1.83 -11.16
CA GLU A 72 -3.77 1.01 -12.34
C GLU A 72 -3.67 -0.46 -11.92
N LEU A 73 -4.53 -1.29 -12.47
CA LEU A 73 -4.46 -2.73 -12.35
C LEU A 73 -3.53 -3.28 -13.45
N GLY A 74 -2.25 -3.24 -13.20
CA GLY A 74 -1.21 -3.57 -14.18
C GLY A 74 -0.30 -4.73 -13.74
N GLY A 75 -0.61 -5.38 -12.63
CA GLY A 75 0.19 -6.46 -12.06
C GLY A 75 1.60 -5.99 -11.70
N LEU A 76 2.49 -6.93 -11.42
CA LEU A 76 3.86 -6.64 -10.96
C LEU A 76 4.90 -6.56 -12.09
N LYS A 77 4.56 -6.99 -13.31
CA LYS A 77 5.53 -7.20 -14.40
C LYS A 77 5.54 -6.08 -15.45
N LEU A 78 4.41 -5.45 -15.72
CA LEU A 78 4.34 -4.39 -16.72
C LEU A 78 5.20 -3.19 -16.32
N PRO A 79 5.81 -2.45 -17.26
CA PRO A 79 6.52 -1.22 -16.95
C PRO A 79 5.57 -0.15 -16.40
N PRO A 80 6.07 0.84 -15.63
CA PRO A 80 5.26 1.96 -15.17
C PRO A 80 4.72 2.81 -16.32
N ASN A 81 3.46 3.23 -16.23
CA ASN A 81 2.85 4.17 -17.16
C ASN A 81 2.80 5.58 -16.56
N TYR A 82 3.87 6.33 -16.65
CA TYR A 82 3.99 7.67 -16.08
C TYR A 82 3.09 8.74 -16.74
N SER A 83 2.45 8.46 -17.87
CA SER A 83 1.43 9.36 -18.42
C SER A 83 0.28 9.62 -17.46
N ARG A 84 0.03 8.69 -16.51
CA ARG A 84 -0.93 8.83 -15.41
C ARG A 84 -0.49 9.91 -14.42
N ALA A 85 0.78 9.94 -14.05
CA ALA A 85 1.35 10.99 -13.20
C ALA A 85 1.31 12.36 -13.87
N ASP A 86 1.61 12.43 -15.19
CA ASP A 86 1.54 13.65 -15.97
C ASP A 86 0.11 14.18 -16.07
N ALA A 87 -0.87 13.32 -16.27
CA ALA A 87 -2.28 13.71 -16.31
C ALA A 87 -2.73 14.33 -14.98
N MET A 88 -2.37 13.71 -13.84
CA MET A 88 -2.67 14.26 -12.52
C MET A 88 -1.98 15.61 -12.28
N LEU A 89 -0.73 15.74 -12.71
CA LEU A 89 0.03 16.98 -12.55
C LEU A 89 -0.59 18.12 -13.35
N ARG A 90 -1.01 17.88 -14.62
CA ARG A 90 -1.75 18.85 -15.43
C ARG A 90 -3.08 19.23 -14.75
N LYS A 91 -3.82 18.24 -14.24
CA LYS A 91 -5.08 18.48 -13.54
C LYS A 91 -4.85 19.33 -12.26
N ALA A 92 -3.84 19.01 -11.46
CA ALA A 92 -3.47 19.80 -10.29
C ALA A 92 -3.15 21.26 -10.64
N LYS A 93 -2.46 21.49 -11.76
CA LYS A 93 -2.15 22.84 -12.28
C LYS A 93 -3.41 23.63 -12.64
N MET A 94 -4.47 22.98 -13.12
CA MET A 94 -5.74 23.65 -13.41
C MET A 94 -6.42 24.19 -12.13
N PHE A 95 -6.39 23.43 -11.04
CA PHE A 95 -6.96 23.83 -9.75
C PHE A 95 -6.03 24.76 -8.95
N LEU A 96 -4.74 24.65 -9.15
CA LEU A 96 -3.70 25.44 -8.50
C LEU A 96 -2.85 26.19 -9.52
N PRO A 97 -3.36 27.31 -10.11
CA PRO A 97 -2.69 27.99 -11.23
C PRO A 97 -1.27 28.47 -10.92
N LYS A 98 -0.93 28.71 -9.66
CA LYS A 98 0.40 29.13 -9.22
C LYS A 98 1.35 27.96 -8.97
N LEU A 99 0.89 26.68 -9.04
CA LEU A 99 1.72 25.51 -8.88
C LEU A 99 2.80 25.44 -9.98
N LYS A 100 4.07 25.41 -9.60
CA LYS A 100 5.20 25.23 -10.51
C LYS A 100 5.42 23.74 -10.73
N ILE A 101 5.16 23.24 -11.94
CA ILE A 101 5.16 21.79 -12.24
C ILE A 101 6.47 21.28 -12.83
N ALA A 102 7.47 22.13 -13.00
CA ALA A 102 8.77 21.75 -13.54
C ALA A 102 9.62 20.97 -12.51
N ASN A 103 10.54 20.14 -13.02
CA ASN A 103 11.55 19.40 -12.23
C ASN A 103 10.95 18.45 -11.17
N GLY A 104 9.75 17.93 -11.41
CA GLY A 104 9.12 16.93 -10.56
C GLY A 104 9.75 15.55 -10.75
N ARG A 105 9.91 14.82 -9.63
CA ARG A 105 10.31 13.40 -9.63
C ARG A 105 9.08 12.52 -9.57
N GLN A 106 8.90 11.68 -10.59
CA GLN A 106 7.81 10.71 -10.63
C GLN A 106 8.18 9.41 -9.92
N TRP A 107 7.18 8.77 -9.36
CA TRP A 107 7.30 7.48 -8.70
C TRP A 107 6.01 6.66 -8.84
N MET A 108 6.16 5.36 -8.90
CA MET A 108 5.07 4.40 -8.89
C MET A 108 5.31 3.36 -7.80
N GLY A 109 4.24 2.98 -7.09
CA GLY A 109 4.26 1.93 -6.08
C GLY A 109 3.14 0.92 -6.24
N PHE A 110 3.35 -0.25 -5.68
CA PHE A 110 2.45 -1.39 -5.72
C PHE A 110 1.67 -1.48 -4.39
N ARG A 111 0.38 -1.15 -4.40
CA ARG A 111 -0.49 -1.34 -3.22
C ARG A 111 -1.00 -2.78 -3.23
N PRO A 112 -0.82 -3.53 -2.15
CA PRO A 112 -1.31 -4.92 -2.06
C PRO A 112 -2.79 -4.91 -1.72
N SER A 113 -3.66 -5.05 -2.70
CA SER A 113 -5.11 -4.97 -2.53
C SER A 113 -5.77 -6.34 -2.61
N LEU A 114 -6.82 -6.52 -1.84
CA LEU A 114 -7.66 -7.71 -1.80
C LEU A 114 -9.09 -7.35 -2.22
N PRO A 115 -9.87 -8.28 -2.79
CA PRO A 115 -11.20 -7.97 -3.31
C PRO A 115 -12.17 -7.43 -2.25
N ASP A 116 -12.01 -7.86 -0.99
CA ASP A 116 -12.81 -7.44 0.15
C ASP A 116 -12.23 -6.23 0.90
N SER A 117 -11.07 -5.72 0.47
CA SER A 117 -10.33 -4.64 1.14
C SER A 117 -9.90 -4.92 2.59
N VAL A 118 -9.99 -6.19 3.04
CA VAL A 118 -9.60 -6.62 4.40
C VAL A 118 -8.23 -7.27 4.32
N PRO A 119 -7.22 -6.87 5.14
CA PRO A 119 -5.91 -7.50 5.11
C PRO A 119 -5.93 -8.96 5.57
N VAL A 120 -4.92 -9.73 5.18
CA VAL A 120 -4.70 -11.06 5.72
C VAL A 120 -3.77 -10.94 6.94
N ILE A 121 -4.29 -11.32 8.13
CA ILE A 121 -3.56 -11.34 9.39
C ILE A 121 -3.89 -12.66 10.09
N GLY A 122 -2.89 -13.50 10.35
CA GLY A 122 -3.08 -14.77 11.02
C GLY A 122 -2.21 -15.89 10.45
N PRO A 123 -2.35 -17.12 10.96
CA PRO A 123 -1.51 -18.24 10.56
C PRO A 123 -1.72 -18.69 9.12
N ALA A 124 -0.67 -19.21 8.49
CA ALA A 124 -0.79 -19.95 7.26
C ALA A 124 -1.56 -21.25 7.47
N THR A 125 -2.31 -21.71 6.44
CA THR A 125 -3.13 -22.92 6.56
C THR A 125 -2.30 -24.16 6.85
N GLN A 126 -1.14 -24.29 6.26
CA GLN A 126 -0.28 -25.49 6.36
C GLN A 126 0.82 -25.36 7.43
N SER A 127 0.93 -24.25 8.16
CA SER A 127 2.00 -24.06 9.14
C SER A 127 1.63 -23.06 10.22
N SER A 128 1.58 -23.52 11.48
CA SER A 128 1.44 -22.64 12.64
C SER A 128 2.66 -21.77 12.93
N ARG A 129 3.81 -22.06 12.30
CA ARG A 129 5.04 -21.27 12.44
C ARG A 129 5.18 -20.17 11.39
N VAL A 130 4.16 -19.95 10.57
CA VAL A 130 4.13 -18.86 9.59
C VAL A 130 2.89 -18.00 9.82
N THR A 131 3.08 -16.72 9.99
CA THR A 131 2.00 -15.73 10.13
C THR A 131 2.00 -14.78 8.95
N TYR A 132 0.83 -14.50 8.40
CA TYR A 132 0.62 -13.50 7.36
C TYR A 132 0.30 -12.13 7.97
N ALA A 133 0.82 -11.08 7.34
CA ALA A 133 0.54 -9.68 7.67
C ALA A 133 0.65 -8.83 6.39
N PHE A 134 -0.34 -8.93 5.48
CA PHE A 134 -0.31 -8.23 4.19
C PHE A 134 -1.71 -7.95 3.62
N GLY A 135 -1.77 -7.25 2.51
CA GLY A 135 -3.04 -7.00 1.82
C GLY A 135 -3.79 -5.75 2.29
N HIS A 136 -3.10 -4.77 2.90
CA HIS A 136 -3.70 -3.57 3.49
C HIS A 136 -4.10 -2.49 2.48
N GLY A 137 -3.93 -2.72 1.17
CA GLY A 137 -4.29 -1.77 0.12
C GLY A 137 -3.67 -0.39 0.34
N HIS A 138 -4.53 0.62 0.45
CA HIS A 138 -4.14 2.02 0.66
C HIS A 138 -3.80 2.37 2.12
N LEU A 139 -4.17 1.53 3.09
CA LEU A 139 -4.15 1.84 4.52
C LEU A 139 -3.00 1.20 5.29
N GLY A 140 -2.04 0.56 4.60
CA GLY A 140 -0.99 -0.21 5.24
C GLY A 140 -0.17 0.57 6.27
N LEU A 141 0.21 1.82 5.97
CA LEU A 141 0.93 2.66 6.93
C LEU A 141 0.04 3.04 8.13
N THR A 142 -1.20 3.43 7.88
CA THR A 142 -2.17 3.81 8.93
C THR A 142 -2.45 2.66 9.89
N GLN A 143 -2.58 1.44 9.37
CA GLN A 143 -2.91 0.24 10.14
C GLN A 143 -1.69 -0.48 10.70
N SER A 144 -0.46 -0.03 10.40
CA SER A 144 0.78 -0.76 10.70
C SER A 144 0.96 -1.05 12.20
N ALA A 145 0.68 -0.09 13.08
CA ALA A 145 0.84 -0.25 14.52
C ALA A 145 -0.15 -1.29 15.09
N GLY A 146 -1.43 -1.21 14.69
CA GLY A 146 -2.44 -2.20 15.09
C GLY A 146 -2.11 -3.59 14.56
N THR A 147 -1.76 -3.71 13.27
CA THR A 147 -1.33 -4.99 12.69
C THR A 147 -0.12 -5.57 13.41
N ALA A 148 0.90 -4.75 13.70
CA ALA A 148 2.09 -5.21 14.40
C ALA A 148 1.77 -5.76 15.80
N LYS A 149 0.88 -5.11 16.54
CA LYS A 149 0.42 -5.57 17.87
C LYS A 149 -0.28 -6.93 17.76
N LEU A 150 -1.24 -7.08 16.84
CA LEU A 150 -1.97 -8.33 16.63
C LEU A 150 -1.04 -9.48 16.22
N VAL A 151 -0.10 -9.22 15.33
CA VAL A 151 0.91 -10.19 14.88
C VAL A 151 1.82 -10.60 16.05
N ALA A 152 2.28 -9.64 16.87
CA ALA A 152 3.12 -9.93 18.02
C ALA A 152 2.37 -10.81 19.05
N GLN A 153 1.14 -10.47 19.40
CA GLN A 153 0.30 -11.27 20.28
C GLN A 153 0.13 -12.71 19.76
N HIS A 154 -0.20 -12.84 18.47
CA HIS A 154 -0.36 -14.17 17.85
C HIS A 154 0.94 -14.99 17.89
N VAL A 155 2.09 -14.39 17.51
CA VAL A 155 3.40 -15.08 17.48
C VAL A 155 3.85 -15.48 18.89
N MET A 156 3.54 -14.68 19.91
CA MET A 156 3.86 -14.97 21.31
C MET A 156 2.89 -15.94 21.97
N GLY A 157 1.86 -16.40 21.27
CA GLY A 157 0.82 -17.29 21.83
C GLY A 157 -0.15 -16.60 22.76
N GLU A 158 -0.21 -15.28 22.73
CA GLU A 158 -1.18 -14.49 23.46
C GLU A 158 -2.51 -14.43 22.69
N THR A 159 -3.62 -14.21 23.39
CA THR A 159 -4.91 -13.97 22.75
C THR A 159 -4.93 -12.55 22.15
N PRO A 160 -5.07 -12.39 20.82
CA PRO A 160 -5.20 -11.08 20.22
C PRO A 160 -6.43 -10.33 20.76
N GLU A 161 -6.30 -9.02 20.94
CA GLU A 161 -7.39 -8.16 21.44
C GLU A 161 -8.53 -7.99 20.42
N VAL A 162 -8.30 -8.36 19.17
CA VAL A 162 -9.28 -8.36 18.08
C VAL A 162 -9.42 -9.78 17.55
N ASP A 163 -10.65 -10.22 17.29
CA ASP A 163 -10.89 -11.51 16.63
C ASP A 163 -10.24 -11.53 15.24
N LEU A 164 -9.29 -12.44 15.03
CA LEU A 164 -8.59 -12.61 13.76
C LEU A 164 -9.35 -13.47 12.74
N PHE A 165 -10.51 -14.04 13.09
CA PHE A 165 -11.28 -14.88 12.18
C PHE A 165 -11.65 -14.19 10.85
N PRO A 166 -12.06 -12.90 10.80
CA PRO A 166 -12.33 -12.19 9.56
C PRO A 166 -11.08 -11.94 8.69
N TYR A 167 -9.89 -12.01 9.29
CA TYR A 167 -8.62 -11.69 8.62
C TYR A 167 -7.86 -12.92 8.12
N ARG A 168 -8.39 -14.13 8.36
CA ARG A 168 -7.72 -15.39 7.99
C ARG A 168 -7.56 -15.54 6.47
N ALA A 169 -6.53 -16.30 6.06
CA ALA A 169 -6.28 -16.64 4.65
C ALA A 169 -7.41 -17.48 4.04
N GLN A 170 -8.01 -18.37 4.84
CA GLN A 170 -9.03 -19.34 4.43
C GLN A 170 -10.41 -18.73 4.09
N ARG A 171 -10.54 -17.41 4.13
CA ARG A 171 -11.78 -16.74 3.70
C ARG A 171 -11.92 -16.63 2.18
N PHE A 172 -10.88 -17.02 1.45
CA PHE A 172 -10.83 -17.06 -0.01
C PHE A 172 -10.86 -18.47 -0.57
#